data_7ebc56e1c9648f78d1da6e319a84160c
#
_entry.id   7ebc56e1c9648f78d1da6e319a84160c
#
_cell.length_a   1.000
_cell.length_b   1.000
_cell.length_c   1.000
_cell.angle_alpha   90.00
_cell.angle_beta   90.00
_cell.angle_gamma   90.00
#
_symmetry.space_group_name_H-M   'P 1'
#
loop_
_entity.id
_entity.type
_entity.pdbx_description
1 polymer ?
#
loop_
_entity_poly.entity_id
_entity_poly.type
_entity_poly.pdbx_seq_one_letter_code
_entity_poly.pdbx_strand_id
1 'polypeptide(L)'
;MKKFLKFVFIFLVLGGILFATSCFILDKIKASQENEIMSLKAKIVPMMFNVVQKDDAFEVTYSFLDLAGNVIKQKTSLIRGNELFVDCIVKNFNSNVKVAFPVVLYSNLISSSEGVEIVNDYNNDGFPEIFRGVTEREAKQLRKLYTEVLNETKDRNAFRSSPHVVVTNKKVEYQLVSRIRGGLEILKADTVNEKKK
;
A
#
# COMPACT_ATOMS: atom_id res chain seq x y z
N MET A 1 0.80 -36.02 54.79
CA MET A 1 1.67 -36.06 53.60
C MET A 1 0.95 -36.50 52.32
N LYS A 2 0.28 -37.65 52.23
CA LYS A 2 -0.38 -38.14 50.97
C LYS A 2 -1.45 -37.16 50.40
N LYS A 3 -2.22 -36.45 51.25
CA LYS A 3 -3.25 -35.48 50.78
C LYS A 3 -2.63 -34.24 50.19
N PHE A 4 -1.53 -33.75 50.75
CA PHE A 4 -0.80 -32.58 50.25
C PHE A 4 -0.18 -32.85 48.87
N LEU A 5 0.43 -34.07 48.70
CA LEU A 5 1.00 -34.48 47.44
C LEU A 5 -0.03 -34.57 46.30
N LYS A 6 -1.25 -35.06 46.61
CA LYS A 6 -2.37 -35.08 45.65
C LYS A 6 -2.81 -33.66 45.24
N PHE A 7 -2.82 -32.73 46.18
CA PHE A 7 -3.21 -31.34 45.91
C PHE A 7 -2.18 -30.65 44.99
N VAL A 8 -0.89 -30.82 45.26
CA VAL A 8 0.19 -30.31 44.42
C VAL A 8 0.13 -30.93 43.01
N PHE A 9 -0.14 -32.22 42.88
CA PHE A 9 -0.28 -32.88 41.58
C PHE A 9 -1.45 -32.34 40.77
N ILE A 10 -2.62 -32.14 41.40
CA ILE A 10 -3.79 -31.54 40.72
C ILE A 10 -3.50 -30.14 40.25
N PHE A 11 -2.77 -29.33 41.05
CA PHE A 11 -2.42 -27.95 40.68
C PHE A 11 -1.44 -27.91 39.50
N LEU A 12 -0.49 -28.83 39.43
CA LEU A 12 0.44 -28.97 38.30
C LEU A 12 -0.27 -29.39 37.00
N VAL A 13 -1.21 -30.32 37.10
CA VAL A 13 -2.01 -30.76 35.94
C VAL A 13 -2.91 -29.65 35.43
N LEU A 14 -3.60 -28.92 36.31
CA LEU A 14 -4.43 -27.79 35.95
C LEU A 14 -3.59 -26.63 35.33
N GLY A 15 -2.43 -26.34 35.91
CA GLY A 15 -1.49 -25.34 35.37
C GLY A 15 -0.97 -25.74 33.99
N GLY A 16 -0.65 -27.01 33.78
CA GLY A 16 -0.24 -27.54 32.48
C GLY A 16 -1.33 -27.44 31.41
N ILE A 17 -2.59 -27.72 31.77
CA ILE A 17 -3.74 -27.57 30.85
C ILE A 17 -3.97 -26.14 30.49
N LEU A 18 -3.94 -25.21 31.45
CA LEU A 18 -4.10 -23.79 31.22
C LEU A 18 -2.99 -23.22 30.32
N PHE A 19 -1.75 -23.66 30.54
CA PHE A 19 -0.62 -23.25 29.69
C PHE A 19 -0.76 -23.78 28.27
N ALA A 20 -1.10 -25.04 28.08
CA ALA A 20 -1.32 -25.66 26.77
C ALA A 20 -2.46 -24.98 25.98
N THR A 21 -3.58 -24.68 26.67
CA THR A 21 -4.71 -23.97 26.04
C THR A 21 -4.33 -22.53 25.64
N SER A 22 -3.54 -21.85 26.47
CA SER A 22 -3.06 -20.49 26.14
C SER A 22 -2.13 -20.49 24.91
N CYS A 23 -1.21 -21.44 24.82
CA CYS A 23 -0.34 -21.61 23.63
C CYS A 23 -1.16 -21.92 22.38
N PHE A 24 -2.14 -22.82 22.48
CA PHE A 24 -3.01 -23.18 21.35
C PHE A 24 -3.87 -22.00 20.87
N ILE A 25 -4.37 -21.16 21.79
CA ILE A 25 -5.13 -19.95 21.45
C ILE A 25 -4.20 -18.92 20.78
N LEU A 26 -2.99 -18.73 21.28
CA LEU A 26 -2.00 -17.85 20.69
C LEU A 26 -1.59 -18.29 19.27
N ASP A 27 -1.41 -19.59 19.06
CA ASP A 27 -1.09 -20.11 17.72
C ASP A 27 -2.28 -19.98 16.75
N LYS A 28 -3.52 -20.19 17.21
CA LYS A 28 -4.72 -19.92 16.41
C LYS A 28 -4.87 -18.44 16.08
N ILE A 29 -4.59 -17.54 17.02
CA ILE A 29 -4.63 -16.09 16.78
C ILE A 29 -3.56 -15.69 15.76
N LYS A 30 -2.33 -16.25 15.87
CA LYS A 30 -1.26 -16.00 14.89
C LYS A 30 -1.62 -16.54 13.50
N ALA A 31 -2.10 -17.78 13.41
CA ALA A 31 -2.53 -18.36 12.13
C ALA A 31 -3.72 -17.61 11.51
N SER A 32 -4.67 -17.13 12.32
CA SER A 32 -5.76 -16.27 11.86
C SER A 32 -5.24 -14.91 11.36
N GLN A 33 -4.25 -14.33 12.06
CA GLN A 33 -3.61 -13.09 11.63
C GLN A 33 -2.82 -13.26 10.33
N GLU A 34 -2.14 -14.38 10.13
CA GLU A 34 -1.44 -14.69 8.88
C GLU A 34 -2.41 -14.93 7.71
N ASN A 35 -3.54 -15.59 7.96
CA ASN A 35 -4.57 -15.80 6.92
C ASN A 35 -5.32 -14.51 6.56
N GLU A 36 -5.52 -13.58 7.48
CA GLU A 36 -6.12 -12.27 7.21
C GLU A 36 -5.21 -11.34 6.35
N ILE A 37 -3.89 -11.55 6.40
CA ILE A 37 -2.91 -10.82 5.56
C ILE A 37 -3.03 -11.24 4.08
N MET A 38 -3.68 -12.34 3.77
CA MET A 38 -3.85 -12.83 2.38
C MET A 38 -4.82 -12.00 1.54
N SER A 39 -5.60 -11.08 2.12
CA SER A 39 -6.44 -10.14 1.34
C SER A 39 -5.59 -9.12 0.58
N LEU A 40 -4.44 -8.72 1.14
CA LEU A 40 -3.46 -7.89 0.45
C LEU A 40 -2.59 -8.76 -0.46
N LYS A 41 -2.79 -8.67 -1.75
CA LYS A 41 -2.02 -9.39 -2.77
C LYS A 41 -0.52 -9.08 -2.65
N ALA A 42 0.34 -10.05 -2.97
CA ALA A 42 1.80 -9.88 -2.97
C ALA A 42 2.28 -8.71 -3.86
N LYS A 43 1.45 -8.30 -4.82
CA LYS A 43 1.63 -7.17 -5.72
C LYS A 43 0.33 -6.37 -5.78
N ILE A 44 0.39 -5.07 -5.49
CA ILE A 44 -0.71 -4.13 -5.61
C ILE A 44 -0.37 -3.14 -6.72
N VAL A 45 -1.34 -2.81 -7.56
CA VAL A 45 -1.24 -1.76 -8.59
C VAL A 45 -2.21 -0.64 -8.20
N PRO A 46 -1.81 0.31 -7.34
CA PRO A 46 -2.72 1.36 -6.89
C PRO A 46 -3.03 2.39 -7.96
N MET A 47 -2.19 2.52 -9.00
CA MET A 47 -2.32 3.54 -10.03
C MET A 47 -1.80 3.05 -11.38
N MET A 48 -2.54 3.37 -12.44
CA MET A 48 -2.09 3.30 -13.84
C MET A 48 -2.05 4.70 -14.41
N PHE A 49 -1.13 4.95 -15.36
CA PHE A 49 -1.05 6.24 -16.02
C PHE A 49 -0.46 6.17 -17.42
N ASN A 50 -0.89 7.10 -18.26
CA ASN A 50 -0.34 7.35 -19.58
C ASN A 50 0.36 8.70 -19.58
N VAL A 51 1.49 8.82 -20.25
CA VAL A 51 2.24 10.06 -20.36
C VAL A 51 2.52 10.34 -21.83
N VAL A 52 2.30 11.59 -22.25
CA VAL A 52 2.56 12.04 -23.62
C VAL A 52 3.25 13.41 -23.58
N GLN A 53 4.41 13.54 -24.24
CA GLN A 53 5.11 14.81 -24.35
C GLN A 53 4.32 15.80 -25.20
N LYS A 54 4.23 17.05 -24.74
CA LYS A 54 3.62 18.19 -25.42
C LYS A 54 4.51 19.42 -25.24
N ASP A 55 5.34 19.72 -26.24
CA ASP A 55 6.30 20.82 -26.20
C ASP A 55 7.22 20.77 -24.96
N ASP A 56 7.18 21.77 -24.09
CA ASP A 56 7.97 21.91 -22.87
C ASP A 56 7.30 21.25 -21.63
N ALA A 57 6.16 20.61 -21.83
CA ALA A 57 5.36 19.94 -20.80
C ALA A 57 4.98 18.52 -21.25
N PHE A 58 4.43 17.75 -20.36
CA PHE A 58 3.77 16.47 -20.68
C PHE A 58 2.38 16.41 -20.05
N GLU A 59 1.49 15.75 -20.78
CA GLU A 59 0.17 15.41 -20.28
C GLU A 59 0.23 14.03 -19.64
N VAL A 60 -0.19 13.96 -18.39
CA VAL A 60 -0.34 12.69 -17.66
C VAL A 60 -1.82 12.44 -17.39
N THR A 61 -2.34 11.32 -17.93
CA THR A 61 -3.68 10.80 -17.58
C THR A 61 -3.48 9.64 -16.64
N TYR A 62 -3.98 9.73 -15.43
CA TYR A 62 -3.80 8.73 -14.39
C TYR A 62 -5.13 8.22 -13.83
N SER A 63 -5.16 6.96 -13.45
CA SER A 63 -6.32 6.26 -12.88
C SER A 63 -5.90 5.53 -11.62
N PHE A 64 -6.65 5.71 -10.53
CA PHE A 64 -6.52 4.90 -9.33
C PHE A 64 -7.33 3.63 -9.47
N LEU A 65 -6.78 2.52 -8.97
CA LEU A 65 -7.39 1.20 -9.02
C LEU A 65 -7.59 0.65 -7.62
N ASP A 66 -8.71 -0.07 -7.41
CA ASP A 66 -8.90 -0.88 -6.22
C ASP A 66 -8.14 -2.22 -6.32
N LEU A 67 -8.19 -3.04 -5.27
CA LEU A 67 -7.52 -4.35 -5.24
C LEU A 67 -8.07 -5.35 -6.28
N ALA A 68 -9.26 -5.13 -6.79
CA ALA A 68 -9.84 -5.94 -7.87
C ALA A 68 -9.42 -5.45 -9.27
N GLY A 69 -8.81 -4.26 -9.35
CA GLY A 69 -8.40 -3.62 -10.60
C GLY A 69 -9.49 -2.72 -11.21
N ASN A 70 -10.55 -2.42 -10.48
CA ASN A 70 -11.58 -1.49 -10.93
C ASN A 70 -11.08 -0.05 -10.81
N VAL A 71 -11.39 0.78 -11.82
CA VAL A 71 -11.06 2.21 -11.79
C VAL A 71 -11.93 2.91 -10.76
N ILE A 72 -11.29 3.59 -9.81
CA ILE A 72 -11.94 4.41 -8.78
C ILE A 72 -12.15 5.83 -9.31
N LYS A 73 -11.09 6.40 -9.86
CA LYS A 73 -11.07 7.77 -10.36
C LYS A 73 -10.03 7.91 -11.46
N GLN A 74 -10.32 8.75 -12.44
CA GLN A 74 -9.40 9.12 -13.51
C GLN A 74 -9.30 10.64 -13.60
N LYS A 75 -8.08 11.14 -13.84
CA LYS A 75 -7.79 12.55 -14.05
C LYS A 75 -6.69 12.75 -15.08
N THR A 76 -6.61 13.98 -15.60
CA THR A 76 -5.54 14.40 -16.49
C THR A 76 -4.93 15.69 -15.94
N SER A 77 -3.60 15.79 -15.98
CA SER A 77 -2.85 16.97 -15.57
C SER A 77 -1.76 17.28 -16.59
N LEU A 78 -1.44 18.56 -16.75
CA LEU A 78 -0.33 19.03 -17.56
C LEU A 78 0.81 19.47 -16.62
N ILE A 79 2.01 18.90 -16.80
CA ILE A 79 3.17 19.14 -15.93
C ILE A 79 4.35 19.53 -16.83
N ARG A 80 5.03 20.62 -16.50
CA ARG A 80 6.24 21.07 -17.24
C ARG A 80 7.40 20.13 -16.94
N GLY A 81 8.19 19.80 -17.97
CA GLY A 81 9.35 18.91 -17.85
C GLY A 81 9.33 17.74 -18.81
N ASN A 82 10.23 16.77 -18.60
CA ASN A 82 10.39 15.58 -19.44
C ASN A 82 10.59 14.29 -18.63
N GLU A 83 10.49 14.36 -17.32
CA GLU A 83 10.51 13.20 -16.42
C GLU A 83 9.34 13.32 -15.45
N LEU A 84 8.58 12.24 -15.29
CA LEU A 84 7.49 12.16 -14.31
C LEU A 84 7.96 11.37 -13.10
N PHE A 85 7.83 11.98 -11.94
CA PHE A 85 8.03 11.38 -10.62
C PHE A 85 6.68 11.14 -9.95
N VAL A 86 6.55 10.01 -9.28
CA VAL A 86 5.38 9.67 -8.47
C VAL A 86 5.83 9.52 -7.01
N ASP A 87 5.64 10.56 -6.21
CA ASP A 87 5.92 10.48 -4.78
C ASP A 87 4.92 9.56 -4.07
N CYS A 88 5.46 8.68 -3.25
CA CYS A 88 4.68 7.78 -2.43
C CYS A 88 5.18 7.79 -0.99
N ILE A 89 4.25 7.76 -0.04
CA ILE A 89 4.55 7.46 1.36
C ILE A 89 4.32 5.97 1.59
N VAL A 90 5.34 5.29 2.12
CA VAL A 90 5.29 3.85 2.41
C VAL A 90 5.14 3.65 3.91
N LYS A 91 4.11 2.92 4.32
CA LYS A 91 3.81 2.61 5.73
C LYS A 91 3.91 1.12 6.01
N ASN A 92 4.33 0.78 7.22
CA ASN A 92 4.26 -0.59 7.72
C ASN A 92 2.81 -0.89 8.12
N PHE A 93 2.15 -1.77 7.38
CA PHE A 93 0.83 -2.28 7.76
C PHE A 93 0.96 -3.25 8.93
N ASN A 94 1.99 -4.11 8.89
CA ASN A 94 2.44 -4.96 9.99
C ASN A 94 3.94 -5.26 9.85
N SER A 95 4.48 -6.21 10.62
CA SER A 95 5.91 -6.57 10.58
C SER A 95 6.41 -7.01 9.20
N ASN A 96 5.55 -7.59 8.36
CA ASN A 96 5.92 -8.22 7.09
C ASN A 96 5.28 -7.55 5.86
N VAL A 97 4.35 -6.62 6.06
CA VAL A 97 3.56 -5.99 5.00
C VAL A 97 3.76 -4.49 5.01
N LYS A 98 4.16 -3.95 3.86
CA LYS A 98 4.23 -2.51 3.60
C LYS A 98 3.17 -2.14 2.57
N VAL A 99 2.58 -0.97 2.74
CA VAL A 99 1.60 -0.39 1.82
C VAL A 99 2.07 0.97 1.36
N ALA A 100 1.90 1.28 0.08
CA ALA A 100 2.30 2.54 -0.52
C ALA A 100 1.07 3.38 -0.87
N PHE A 101 1.17 4.66 -0.57
CA PHE A 101 0.16 5.68 -0.83
C PHE A 101 0.74 6.71 -1.81
N PRO A 102 0.30 6.75 -3.08
CA PRO A 102 0.70 7.79 -4.02
C PRO A 102 0.21 9.16 -3.54
N VAL A 103 1.10 10.16 -3.45
CA VAL A 103 0.76 11.46 -2.84
C VAL A 103 0.88 12.65 -3.77
N VAL A 104 1.93 12.68 -4.62
CA VAL A 104 2.19 13.82 -5.52
C VAL A 104 2.74 13.34 -6.85
N LEU A 105 2.33 13.97 -7.95
CA LEU A 105 2.98 13.90 -9.26
C LEU A 105 3.78 15.17 -9.49
N TYR A 106 5.04 15.04 -9.87
CA TYR A 106 5.90 16.18 -10.18
C TYR A 106 6.91 15.81 -11.27
N SER A 107 7.79 16.73 -11.63
CA SER A 107 8.75 16.55 -12.71
C SER A 107 10.17 16.93 -12.30
N ASN A 108 11.12 16.73 -13.20
CA ASN A 108 12.49 17.25 -13.05
C ASN A 108 12.59 18.78 -13.04
N LEU A 109 11.56 19.51 -13.47
CA LEU A 109 11.51 21.00 -13.47
C LEU A 109 10.61 21.58 -12.37
N ILE A 110 9.78 20.77 -11.73
CA ILE A 110 8.82 21.18 -10.70
C ILE A 110 9.09 20.35 -9.47
N SER A 111 9.28 21.00 -8.31
CA SER A 111 9.50 20.30 -7.05
C SER A 111 8.26 19.54 -6.57
N SER A 112 8.43 18.53 -5.70
CA SER A 112 7.29 17.81 -5.14
C SER A 112 6.35 18.70 -4.32
N SER A 113 6.84 19.83 -3.79
CA SER A 113 6.02 20.83 -3.06
C SER A 113 5.12 21.66 -3.96
N GLU A 114 5.40 21.71 -5.26
CA GLU A 114 4.65 22.45 -6.29
C GLU A 114 3.93 21.51 -7.27
N GLY A 115 4.10 20.21 -7.07
CA GLY A 115 3.50 19.16 -7.89
C GLY A 115 1.99 19.04 -7.72
N VAL A 116 1.41 18.15 -8.51
CA VAL A 116 -0.02 17.84 -8.47
C VAL A 116 -0.29 16.90 -7.30
N GLU A 117 -0.98 17.38 -6.26
CA GLU A 117 -1.40 16.55 -5.14
C GLU A 117 -2.49 15.57 -5.60
N ILE A 118 -2.26 14.27 -5.35
CA ILE A 118 -3.14 13.20 -5.80
C ILE A 118 -3.67 12.34 -4.64
N VAL A 119 -3.16 12.54 -3.42
CA VAL A 119 -3.52 11.73 -2.24
C VAL A 119 -5.01 11.80 -1.93
N ASN A 120 -5.67 12.93 -2.13
CA ASN A 120 -7.09 13.12 -1.88
C ASN A 120 -8.00 12.54 -2.99
N ASP A 121 -7.45 12.12 -4.12
CA ASP A 121 -8.24 11.63 -5.26
C ASP A 121 -8.84 10.24 -5.04
N TYR A 122 -8.27 9.45 -4.14
CA TYR A 122 -8.79 8.13 -3.74
C TYR A 122 -9.26 8.08 -2.27
N ASN A 123 -9.52 9.26 -1.69
CA ASN A 123 -10.06 9.40 -0.34
C ASN A 123 -11.60 9.25 -0.37
N ASN A 124 -12.12 8.38 0.47
CA ASN A 124 -13.55 8.25 0.74
C ASN A 124 -13.76 8.16 2.26
N ASP A 125 -14.22 9.25 2.88
CA ASP A 125 -14.42 9.38 4.33
C ASP A 125 -13.24 8.86 5.17
N GLY A 126 -12.02 9.26 4.80
CA GLY A 126 -10.79 8.85 5.47
C GLY A 126 -10.35 7.41 5.16
N PHE A 127 -10.99 6.73 4.22
CA PHE A 127 -10.55 5.43 3.72
C PHE A 127 -9.89 5.58 2.34
N PRO A 128 -8.68 5.00 2.14
CA PRO A 128 -8.01 4.99 0.84
C PRO A 128 -8.60 3.90 -0.05
N GLU A 129 -9.46 4.28 -0.98
CA GLU A 129 -10.23 3.38 -1.87
C GLU A 129 -9.35 2.45 -2.73
N ILE A 130 -8.07 2.76 -2.91
CA ILE A 130 -7.10 1.86 -3.56
C ILE A 130 -6.93 0.53 -2.83
N PHE A 131 -7.41 0.42 -1.60
CA PHE A 131 -7.45 -0.81 -0.81
C PHE A 131 -8.87 -1.35 -0.62
N ARG A 132 -9.85 -0.92 -1.45
CA ARG A 132 -11.20 -1.49 -1.44
C ARG A 132 -11.14 -3.00 -1.68
N GLY A 133 -11.89 -3.77 -0.89
CA GLY A 133 -11.93 -5.23 -0.92
C GLY A 133 -11.16 -5.92 0.20
N VAL A 134 -10.57 -5.15 1.14
CA VAL A 134 -9.97 -5.67 2.38
C VAL A 134 -11.06 -5.99 3.43
N THR A 135 -10.70 -6.74 4.46
CA THR A 135 -11.56 -7.00 5.61
C THR A 135 -11.82 -5.73 6.43
N GLU A 136 -12.89 -5.70 7.23
CA GLU A 136 -13.22 -4.53 8.07
C GLU A 136 -12.09 -4.19 9.07
N ARG A 137 -11.42 -5.21 9.61
CA ARG A 137 -10.27 -5.03 10.50
C ARG A 137 -9.09 -4.35 9.80
N GLU A 138 -8.75 -4.80 8.58
CA GLU A 138 -7.72 -4.20 7.75
C GLU A 138 -8.11 -2.76 7.34
N ALA A 139 -9.38 -2.54 7.01
CA ALA A 139 -9.90 -1.21 6.67
C ALA A 139 -9.72 -0.21 7.83
N LYS A 140 -9.99 -0.63 9.08
CA LYS A 140 -9.76 0.21 10.26
C LYS A 140 -8.29 0.60 10.43
N GLN A 141 -7.37 -0.33 10.19
CA GLN A 141 -5.94 -0.08 10.26
C GLN A 141 -5.47 0.82 9.12
N LEU A 142 -5.96 0.59 7.89
CA LEU A 142 -5.67 1.42 6.72
C LEU A 142 -6.16 2.86 6.87
N ARG A 143 -7.35 3.08 7.48
CA ARG A 143 -7.82 4.44 7.82
C ARG A 143 -6.85 5.17 8.75
N LYS A 144 -6.33 4.48 9.78
CA LYS A 144 -5.35 5.06 10.70
C LYS A 144 -4.06 5.44 9.95
N LEU A 145 -3.49 4.52 9.18
CA LEU A 145 -2.28 4.77 8.39
C LEU A 145 -2.49 5.90 7.38
N TYR A 146 -3.66 5.94 6.75
CA TYR A 146 -3.98 6.98 5.78
C TYR A 146 -4.10 8.36 6.43
N THR A 147 -4.67 8.44 7.64
CA THR A 147 -4.67 9.69 8.43
C THR A 147 -3.25 10.17 8.73
N GLU A 148 -2.34 9.27 9.06
CA GLU A 148 -0.91 9.59 9.23
C GLU A 148 -0.31 10.10 7.91
N VAL A 149 -0.60 9.46 6.79
CA VAL A 149 -0.16 9.88 5.45
C VAL A 149 -0.65 11.30 5.15
N LEU A 150 -1.94 11.61 5.36
CA LEU A 150 -2.50 12.94 5.12
C LEU A 150 -1.85 14.03 6.00
N ASN A 151 -1.39 13.68 7.19
CA ASN A 151 -0.64 14.62 8.04
C ASN A 151 0.80 14.79 7.55
N GLU A 152 1.45 13.69 7.11
CA GLU A 152 2.82 13.72 6.59
C GLU A 152 2.94 14.38 5.21
N THR A 153 1.87 14.43 4.41
CA THR A 153 1.91 15.18 3.14
C THR A 153 2.17 16.67 3.38
N LYS A 154 1.82 17.19 4.56
CA LYS A 154 2.08 18.58 4.97
C LYS A 154 3.51 18.78 5.46
N ASP A 155 4.22 17.70 5.82
CA ASP A 155 5.61 17.75 6.26
C ASP A 155 6.56 17.53 5.07
N ARG A 156 7.35 18.55 4.75
CA ARG A 156 8.33 18.51 3.65
C ARG A 156 9.50 17.54 3.91
N ASN A 157 9.71 17.14 5.15
CA ASN A 157 10.80 16.23 5.56
C ASN A 157 10.34 14.77 5.66
N ALA A 158 9.07 14.46 5.37
CA ALA A 158 8.59 13.08 5.39
C ALA A 158 9.35 12.22 4.36
N PHE A 159 9.77 11.02 4.79
CA PHE A 159 10.43 10.08 3.90
C PHE A 159 9.48 9.62 2.79
N ARG A 160 9.87 9.86 1.54
CA ARG A 160 9.11 9.51 0.35
C ARG A 160 9.92 8.61 -0.56
N SER A 161 9.25 7.71 -1.25
CA SER A 161 9.82 6.93 -2.34
C SER A 161 9.28 7.48 -3.66
N SER A 162 10.16 7.84 -4.59
CA SER A 162 9.83 8.59 -5.80
C SER A 162 10.29 7.86 -7.06
N PRO A 163 9.66 6.73 -7.43
CA PRO A 163 9.93 6.11 -8.73
C PRO A 163 9.57 7.09 -9.85
N HIS A 164 10.33 7.04 -10.97
CA HIS A 164 10.15 7.96 -12.09
C HIS A 164 10.21 7.26 -13.44
N VAL A 165 9.72 7.94 -14.44
CA VAL A 165 9.83 7.55 -15.86
C VAL A 165 10.26 8.75 -16.71
N VAL A 166 11.09 8.49 -17.73
CA VAL A 166 11.40 9.45 -18.77
C VAL A 166 10.24 9.49 -19.75
N VAL A 167 9.73 10.69 -19.99
CA VAL A 167 8.61 10.92 -20.91
C VAL A 167 9.12 10.87 -22.34
N THR A 168 8.34 10.26 -23.21
CA THR A 168 8.64 10.14 -24.64
C THR A 168 7.46 10.67 -25.47
N ASN A 169 7.72 10.96 -26.76
CA ASN A 169 6.67 11.42 -27.69
C ASN A 169 5.63 10.31 -28.02
N LYS A 170 5.90 9.07 -27.60
CA LYS A 170 4.95 7.95 -27.77
C LYS A 170 4.09 7.82 -26.52
N LYS A 171 2.79 7.63 -26.72
CA LYS A 171 1.88 7.29 -25.62
C LYS A 171 2.27 5.90 -25.08
N VAL A 172 2.71 5.86 -23.84
CA VAL A 172 3.08 4.63 -23.15
C VAL A 172 2.24 4.52 -21.89
N GLU A 173 1.67 3.35 -21.66
CA GLU A 173 0.94 3.06 -20.44
C GLU A 173 1.88 2.45 -19.40
N TYR A 174 1.77 2.97 -18.17
CA TYR A 174 2.57 2.55 -17.03
C TYR A 174 1.68 2.11 -15.86
N GLN A 175 2.23 1.26 -15.01
CA GLN A 175 1.64 0.84 -13.75
C GLN A 175 2.60 1.17 -12.62
N LEU A 176 2.10 1.86 -11.59
CA LEU A 176 2.79 1.93 -10.32
C LEU A 176 2.56 0.63 -9.57
N VAL A 177 3.62 -0.06 -9.20
CA VAL A 177 3.57 -1.37 -8.55
C VAL A 177 4.16 -1.26 -7.16
N SER A 178 3.37 -1.62 -6.15
CA SER A 178 3.79 -1.76 -4.77
C SER A 178 3.87 -3.25 -4.40
N ARG A 179 5.03 -3.68 -3.90
CA ARG A 179 5.25 -5.04 -3.39
C ARG A 179 5.12 -5.07 -1.88
N ILE A 180 4.39 -6.03 -1.34
CA ILE A 180 4.10 -6.14 0.10
C ILE A 180 5.36 -6.17 0.97
N ARG A 181 6.45 -6.81 0.52
CA ARG A 181 7.71 -6.88 1.28
C ARG A 181 8.60 -5.64 1.13
N GLY A 182 8.10 -4.62 0.48
CA GLY A 182 8.83 -3.41 0.10
C GLY A 182 9.26 -3.46 -1.35
N GLY A 183 9.53 -2.29 -1.90
CA GLY A 183 9.79 -2.06 -3.31
C GLY A 183 8.60 -1.38 -3.97
N LEU A 184 8.91 -0.27 -4.60
CA LEU A 184 8.00 0.53 -5.37
C LEU A 184 8.65 0.74 -6.73
N GLU A 185 7.95 0.39 -7.79
CA GLU A 185 8.49 0.46 -9.15
C GLU A 185 7.42 0.91 -10.15
N ILE A 186 7.85 1.50 -11.24
CA ILE A 186 6.99 1.80 -12.38
C ILE A 186 7.32 0.82 -13.50
N LEU A 187 6.32 0.11 -13.99
CA LEU A 187 6.45 -0.86 -15.07
C LEU A 187 5.62 -0.42 -16.27
N LYS A 188 6.07 -0.72 -17.48
CA LYS A 188 5.22 -0.61 -18.67
C LYS A 188 4.11 -1.67 -18.61
N ALA A 189 2.88 -1.29 -18.98
CA ALA A 189 1.71 -2.18 -18.88
C ALA A 189 1.87 -3.46 -19.73
N ASP A 190 2.49 -3.37 -20.92
CA ASP A 190 2.67 -4.49 -21.84
C ASP A 190 3.59 -5.59 -21.28
N THR A 191 4.56 -5.26 -20.41
CA THR A 191 5.49 -6.25 -19.82
C THR A 191 4.84 -7.12 -18.75
N VAL A 192 3.63 -6.79 -18.29
CA VAL A 192 2.91 -7.55 -17.27
C VAL A 192 2.18 -8.76 -17.86
N ASN A 193 1.77 -8.69 -19.13
CA ASN A 193 1.01 -9.75 -19.80
C ASN A 193 1.90 -10.89 -20.36
N GLU A 194 3.18 -10.65 -20.63
CA GLU A 194 4.09 -11.66 -21.19
C GLU A 194 4.53 -12.74 -20.17
N LYS A 195 4.43 -12.49 -18.87
CA LYS A 195 4.80 -13.47 -17.82
C LYS A 195 3.68 -14.44 -17.41
N LYS A 196 2.52 -14.39 -18.08
CA LYS A 196 1.37 -15.29 -17.82
C LYS A 196 1.14 -16.37 -18.92
N LYS A 197 2.11 -16.61 -19.82
CA LYS A 197 2.07 -17.74 -20.74
C LYS A 197 3.01 -18.85 -20.30
#